data_7d0c907c8a4a042cb7026043caa20119
#
_entry.id   7d0c907c8a4a042cb7026043caa20119
#
_cell.length_a   1.000
_cell.length_b   1.000
_cell.length_c   1.000
_cell.angle_alpha   90.00
_cell.angle_beta   90.00
_cell.angle_gamma   90.00
#
_symmetry.space_group_name_H-M   'P 1'
#
loop_
_entity.id
_entity.type
_entity.pdbx_description
1 polymer ?
#
loop_
_entity_poly.entity_id
_entity_poly.type
_entity_poly.pdbx_seq_one_letter_code
_entity_poly.pdbx_strand_id
1 'polypeptide(L)'
;MDYAGYSYSALTQAEFYKAEAELLRFGDKLTHSPCARYMQTTLLAFDACFAIHMTHDFVLPVVPLITAFDLTDWKYHGDTYRSVRARLPEFQFPEETLSAAPYALHYMQAINWVAENTQPDTVISLDTVLRLHEILLSGTTGDNRYRGFRTSYLPHKKGSDPTRIPLEINELCQFANTESFSPIGQASVIHHAFERIVPFEQMIDRTGLVLSFMSLFKRGLLPHGYMVPICWGASVDKEYRRKLKDSSRDMSSLETHEKFREHWAIYNARNTYMSVVIADSFLNAADRLRTKWRSRDLRIPANSAMDRLLDLLLAVPGLSTIRAADIIGKSYGATNEAMRQLAQAGIVREVALDGRERIFICEQSAAMITEFVENLARMGSKAEADGIRSKSLLL
;
A
#
# COMPACT_ATOMS: atom_id res chain seq x y z
N MET A 1 -24.97 6.35 13.01
CA MET A 1 -24.75 4.95 13.48
C MET A 1 -24.23 5.00 14.92
N ASP A 2 -24.71 4.15 15.80
CA ASP A 2 -24.10 4.07 17.12
C ASP A 2 -22.87 3.17 17.07
N TYR A 3 -21.68 3.76 17.04
CA TYR A 3 -20.42 3.04 17.08
C TYR A 3 -19.97 2.71 18.51
N ALA A 4 -20.55 3.34 19.52
CA ALA A 4 -20.18 3.15 20.93
C ALA A 4 -20.63 1.80 21.49
N GLY A 5 -21.69 1.20 20.94
CA GLY A 5 -22.23 -0.10 21.34
C GLY A 5 -21.54 -1.32 20.72
N TYR A 6 -20.44 -1.15 19.96
CA TYR A 6 -19.72 -2.28 19.34
C TYR A 6 -18.95 -3.06 20.41
N SER A 7 -19.23 -4.34 20.51
CA SER A 7 -18.43 -5.30 21.27
C SER A 7 -18.09 -6.49 20.41
N TYR A 8 -16.94 -7.09 20.66
CA TYR A 8 -16.45 -8.25 19.95
C TYR A 8 -16.26 -9.42 20.92
N SER A 9 -16.45 -10.63 20.43
CA SER A 9 -16.20 -11.86 21.19
C SER A 9 -14.73 -11.94 21.65
N ALA A 10 -14.46 -12.73 22.68
CA ALA A 10 -13.10 -12.98 23.15
C ALA A 10 -12.21 -13.58 22.06
N LEU A 11 -12.77 -14.40 21.16
CA LEU A 11 -12.06 -14.97 20.01
C LEU A 11 -11.61 -13.87 19.05
N THR A 12 -12.50 -12.96 18.69
CA THR A 12 -12.19 -11.83 17.79
C THR A 12 -11.16 -10.92 18.40
N GLN A 13 -11.25 -10.63 19.70
CA GLN A 13 -10.23 -9.83 20.40
C GLN A 13 -8.86 -10.51 20.40
N ALA A 14 -8.80 -11.83 20.57
CA ALA A 14 -7.55 -12.57 20.50
C ALA A 14 -6.89 -12.47 19.09
N GLU A 15 -7.68 -12.52 18.01
CA GLU A 15 -7.17 -12.32 16.65
C GLU A 15 -6.65 -10.88 16.44
N PHE A 16 -7.30 -9.87 17.02
CA PHE A 16 -6.77 -8.50 17.00
C PHE A 16 -5.41 -8.41 17.68
N TYR A 17 -5.31 -8.87 18.93
CA TYR A 17 -4.04 -8.82 19.67
C TYR A 17 -2.91 -9.54 18.96
N LYS A 18 -3.20 -10.68 18.32
CA LYS A 18 -2.21 -11.42 17.55
C LYS A 18 -1.69 -10.60 16.37
N ALA A 19 -2.58 -9.98 15.61
CA ALA A 19 -2.20 -9.19 14.44
C ALA A 19 -1.49 -7.88 14.83
N GLU A 20 -1.94 -7.21 15.89
CA GLU A 20 -1.32 -6.01 16.44
C GLU A 20 0.09 -6.27 16.96
N ALA A 21 0.28 -7.36 17.70
CA ALA A 21 1.59 -7.75 18.19
C ALA A 21 2.57 -8.04 17.05
N GLU A 22 2.11 -8.69 15.97
CA GLU A 22 2.96 -8.95 14.80
C GLU A 22 3.28 -7.68 14.02
N LEU A 23 2.34 -6.75 13.88
CA LEU A 23 2.62 -5.43 13.26
C LEU A 23 3.71 -4.67 14.05
N LEU A 24 3.58 -4.61 15.37
CA LEU A 24 4.57 -3.95 16.22
C LEU A 24 5.93 -4.64 16.17
N ARG A 25 5.96 -5.99 16.22
CA ARG A 25 7.20 -6.76 16.06
C ARG A 25 7.88 -6.52 14.72
N PHE A 26 7.11 -6.47 13.65
CA PHE A 26 7.62 -6.19 12.32
C PHE A 26 8.14 -4.76 12.19
N GLY A 27 7.42 -3.78 12.75
CA GLY A 27 7.87 -2.38 12.83
C GLY A 27 9.20 -2.24 13.56
N ASP A 28 9.37 -2.93 14.69
CA ASP A 28 10.64 -2.98 15.43
C ASP A 28 11.76 -3.62 14.59
N LYS A 29 11.49 -4.76 13.94
CA LYS A 29 12.45 -5.38 13.02
C LYS A 29 12.88 -4.44 11.89
N LEU A 30 11.94 -3.70 11.30
CA LEU A 30 12.22 -2.74 10.25
C LEU A 30 13.13 -1.62 10.73
N THR A 31 12.95 -1.11 11.95
CA THR A 31 13.82 -0.04 12.48
C THR A 31 15.27 -0.47 12.68
N HIS A 32 15.50 -1.77 12.86
CA HIS A 32 16.84 -2.34 13.08
C HIS A 32 17.46 -2.96 11.81
N SER A 33 16.70 -3.14 10.74
CA SER A 33 17.22 -3.68 9.48
C SER A 33 17.89 -2.60 8.63
N PRO A 34 19.12 -2.79 8.16
CA PRO A 34 19.82 -1.82 7.32
C PRO A 34 19.07 -1.51 6.00
N CYS A 35 18.42 -2.50 5.40
CA CYS A 35 17.68 -2.33 4.15
C CYS A 35 16.28 -1.75 4.35
N ALA A 36 15.72 -1.82 5.56
CA ALA A 36 14.37 -1.36 5.84
C ALA A 36 14.14 0.12 5.57
N ARG A 37 15.18 0.94 5.74
CA ARG A 37 15.11 2.39 5.53
C ARG A 37 14.49 2.79 4.18
N TYR A 38 14.65 1.95 3.16
CA TYR A 38 14.19 2.22 1.81
C TYR A 38 13.02 1.32 1.38
N MET A 39 12.66 0.31 2.20
CA MET A 39 11.63 -0.68 1.87
C MET A 39 10.19 -0.14 1.89
N GLN A 40 9.97 1.03 2.46
CA GLN A 40 8.63 1.64 2.52
C GLN A 40 7.99 1.74 1.13
N THR A 41 8.70 2.28 0.15
CA THR A 41 8.18 2.44 -1.22
C THR A 41 7.84 1.09 -1.84
N THR A 42 8.67 0.07 -1.64
CA THR A 42 8.44 -1.28 -2.19
C THR A 42 7.24 -1.96 -1.56
N LEU A 43 7.13 -1.92 -0.22
CA LEU A 43 5.99 -2.51 0.49
C LEU A 43 4.69 -1.78 0.14
N LEU A 44 4.74 -0.46 0.01
CA LEU A 44 3.62 0.34 -0.43
C LEU A 44 3.22 0.03 -1.88
N ALA A 45 4.19 -0.18 -2.77
CA ALA A 45 3.92 -0.60 -4.14
C ALA A 45 3.28 -2.00 -4.22
N PHE A 46 3.67 -2.94 -3.33
CA PHE A 46 2.99 -4.22 -3.21
C PHE A 46 1.52 -4.03 -2.84
N ASP A 47 1.24 -3.23 -1.82
CA ASP A 47 -0.13 -2.96 -1.40
C ASP A 47 -0.94 -2.29 -2.50
N ALA A 48 -0.36 -1.31 -3.21
CA ALA A 48 -0.99 -0.62 -4.34
C ALA A 48 -1.32 -1.57 -5.51
N CYS A 49 -0.41 -2.49 -5.86
CA CYS A 49 -0.67 -3.49 -6.91
C CYS A 49 -1.90 -4.34 -6.57
N PHE A 50 -2.03 -4.77 -5.33
CA PHE A 50 -3.16 -5.56 -4.87
C PHE A 50 -4.43 -4.73 -4.66
N ALA A 51 -4.32 -3.46 -4.26
CA ALA A 51 -5.45 -2.55 -4.23
C ALA A 51 -6.07 -2.35 -5.63
N ILE A 52 -5.26 -2.36 -6.68
CA ILE A 52 -5.75 -2.35 -8.06
C ILE A 52 -6.37 -3.69 -8.44
N HIS A 53 -5.75 -4.81 -8.06
CA HIS A 53 -6.28 -6.14 -8.34
C HIS A 53 -7.66 -6.39 -7.68
N MET A 54 -8.00 -5.71 -6.60
CA MET A 54 -9.35 -5.76 -6.00
C MET A 54 -10.45 -5.30 -6.97
N THR A 55 -10.14 -4.44 -7.92
CA THR A 55 -11.11 -3.84 -8.86
C THR A 55 -10.88 -4.24 -10.31
N HIS A 56 -9.74 -4.83 -10.61
CA HIS A 56 -9.35 -5.28 -11.95
C HIS A 56 -8.90 -6.74 -11.90
N ASP A 57 -9.03 -7.47 -13.00
CA ASP A 57 -8.66 -8.89 -13.07
C ASP A 57 -7.17 -9.11 -13.39
N PHE A 58 -6.30 -8.15 -13.06
CA PHE A 58 -4.84 -8.24 -13.22
C PHE A 58 -4.10 -7.57 -12.06
N VAL A 59 -2.86 -8.01 -11.85
CA VAL A 59 -1.92 -7.38 -10.92
C VAL A 59 -1.00 -6.46 -11.71
N LEU A 60 -0.85 -5.22 -11.27
CA LEU A 60 0.07 -4.26 -11.90
C LEU A 60 1.53 -4.72 -11.76
N PRO A 61 2.37 -4.52 -12.78
CA PRO A 61 3.81 -4.72 -12.66
C PRO A 61 4.41 -3.80 -11.61
N VAL A 62 4.96 -4.39 -10.56
CA VAL A 62 5.41 -3.66 -9.37
C VAL A 62 6.68 -2.83 -9.61
N VAL A 63 7.62 -3.32 -10.41
CA VAL A 63 8.89 -2.60 -10.67
C VAL A 63 8.65 -1.30 -11.44
N PRO A 64 7.85 -1.29 -12.53
CA PRO A 64 7.40 -0.05 -13.15
C PRO A 64 6.70 0.90 -12.18
N LEU A 65 5.90 0.40 -11.26
CA LEU A 65 5.20 1.22 -10.28
C LEU A 65 6.15 1.90 -9.29
N ILE A 66 7.11 1.14 -8.72
CA ILE A 66 8.14 1.69 -7.82
C ILE A 66 8.94 2.77 -8.55
N THR A 67 9.39 2.48 -9.77
CA THR A 67 10.20 3.40 -10.56
C THR A 67 9.43 4.66 -10.94
N ALA A 68 8.17 4.52 -11.36
CA ALA A 68 7.31 5.65 -11.67
C ALA A 68 7.04 6.50 -10.42
N PHE A 69 6.82 5.90 -9.25
CA PHE A 69 6.60 6.61 -8.01
C PHE A 69 7.85 7.39 -7.56
N ASP A 70 9.04 6.80 -7.68
CA ASP A 70 10.29 7.44 -7.26
C ASP A 70 10.77 8.53 -8.25
N LEU A 71 10.60 8.30 -9.55
CA LEU A 71 11.01 9.25 -10.60
C LEU A 71 10.01 10.39 -10.81
N THR A 72 8.76 10.24 -10.34
CA THR A 72 7.77 11.30 -10.48
C THR A 72 7.96 12.30 -9.35
N ASP A 73 8.51 13.47 -9.67
CA ASP A 73 8.34 14.63 -8.80
C ASP A 73 6.85 15.01 -8.87
N TRP A 74 6.10 14.63 -7.85
CA TRP A 74 4.65 14.83 -7.77
C TRP A 74 4.23 16.30 -7.85
N LYS A 75 5.19 17.21 -7.83
CA LYS A 75 5.00 18.64 -8.10
C LYS A 75 4.91 18.96 -9.60
N TYR A 76 5.40 18.07 -10.46
CA TYR A 76 5.40 18.24 -11.91
C TYR A 76 4.54 17.17 -12.57
N HIS A 77 3.34 17.55 -12.98
CA HIS A 77 2.33 16.72 -13.63
C HIS A 77 2.85 15.86 -14.79
N GLY A 78 2.64 14.55 -14.72
CA GLY A 78 2.37 13.63 -15.84
C GLY A 78 3.38 13.39 -16.94
N ASP A 79 4.21 14.36 -17.32
CA ASP A 79 5.08 14.28 -18.48
C ASP A 79 6.35 13.44 -18.26
N THR A 80 6.86 13.41 -17.04
CA THR A 80 8.10 12.70 -16.70
C THR A 80 7.95 11.18 -16.84
N TYR A 81 6.78 10.63 -16.49
CA TYR A 81 6.51 9.21 -16.65
C TYR A 81 6.47 8.79 -18.14
N ARG A 82 5.87 9.60 -19.02
CA ARG A 82 5.86 9.33 -20.46
C ARG A 82 7.26 9.34 -21.07
N SER A 83 8.13 10.22 -20.61
CA SER A 83 9.50 10.31 -21.10
C SER A 83 10.37 9.13 -20.64
N VAL A 84 10.23 8.68 -19.41
CA VAL A 84 10.91 7.48 -18.88
C VAL A 84 10.39 6.21 -19.57
N ARG A 85 9.08 6.10 -19.78
CA ARG A 85 8.43 4.99 -20.48
C ARG A 85 9.01 4.75 -21.88
N ALA A 86 9.26 5.80 -22.64
CA ALA A 86 9.75 5.67 -24.01
C ALA A 86 11.18 5.09 -24.11
N ARG A 87 11.93 5.04 -23.00
CA ARG A 87 13.38 4.82 -23.01
C ARG A 87 13.84 3.59 -22.22
N LEU A 88 13.00 3.03 -21.36
CA LEU A 88 13.34 1.88 -20.51
C LEU A 88 12.28 0.79 -20.64
N PRO A 89 12.44 -0.16 -21.59
CA PRO A 89 11.48 -1.25 -21.79
C PRO A 89 11.18 -2.03 -20.52
N GLU A 90 12.16 -2.23 -19.66
CA GLU A 90 12.03 -2.98 -18.40
C GLU A 90 11.16 -2.28 -17.36
N PHE A 91 10.90 -0.99 -17.53
CA PHE A 91 10.08 -0.18 -16.63
C PHE A 91 8.77 0.29 -17.27
N GLN A 92 8.35 -0.36 -18.35
CA GLN A 92 7.08 -0.06 -18.99
C GLN A 92 5.93 -0.84 -18.32
N PHE A 93 4.80 -0.17 -18.18
CA PHE A 93 3.55 -0.89 -17.95
C PHE A 93 3.08 -1.50 -19.27
N PRO A 94 2.64 -2.75 -19.29
CA PRO A 94 1.92 -3.31 -20.42
C PRO A 94 0.74 -2.41 -20.81
N GLU A 95 0.41 -2.36 -22.10
CA GLU A 95 -0.61 -1.43 -22.62
C GLU A 95 -1.97 -1.62 -21.93
N GLU A 96 -2.34 -2.86 -21.65
CA GLU A 96 -3.55 -3.25 -20.94
C GLU A 96 -3.63 -2.74 -19.50
N THR A 97 -2.48 -2.45 -18.88
CA THR A 97 -2.41 -1.99 -17.49
C THR A 97 -2.23 -0.48 -17.34
N LEU A 98 -1.98 0.21 -18.45
CA LEU A 98 -1.67 1.65 -18.48
C LEU A 98 -2.75 2.53 -17.86
N SER A 99 -4.02 2.20 -18.09
CA SER A 99 -5.15 2.97 -17.55
C SER A 99 -5.27 2.84 -16.04
N ALA A 100 -4.73 1.77 -15.45
CA ALA A 100 -4.80 1.52 -14.01
C ALA A 100 -3.59 2.06 -13.23
N ALA A 101 -2.47 2.30 -13.88
CA ALA A 101 -1.25 2.79 -13.26
C ALA A 101 -1.42 4.13 -12.50
N PRO A 102 -2.15 5.15 -13.02
CA PRO A 102 -2.41 6.38 -12.29
C PRO A 102 -3.14 6.15 -10.96
N TYR A 103 -4.09 5.23 -10.92
CA TYR A 103 -4.84 4.92 -9.70
C TYR A 103 -3.94 4.31 -8.61
N ALA A 104 -2.99 3.43 -8.99
CA ALA A 104 -2.01 2.88 -8.06
C ALA A 104 -1.07 3.96 -7.52
N LEU A 105 -0.58 4.84 -8.40
CA LEU A 105 0.31 5.94 -8.01
C LEU A 105 -0.39 6.91 -7.06
N HIS A 106 -1.64 7.27 -7.31
CA HIS A 106 -2.41 8.13 -6.40
C HIS A 106 -2.75 7.45 -5.08
N TYR A 107 -2.96 6.12 -5.10
CA TYR A 107 -3.11 5.35 -3.87
C TYR A 107 -1.82 5.41 -3.03
N MET A 108 -0.65 5.18 -3.65
CA MET A 108 0.64 5.32 -2.96
C MET A 108 0.85 6.74 -2.41
N GLN A 109 0.47 7.75 -3.19
CA GLN A 109 0.54 9.14 -2.75
C GLN A 109 -0.38 9.44 -1.57
N ALA A 110 -1.59 8.88 -1.55
CA ALA A 110 -2.53 9.05 -0.44
C ALA A 110 -2.00 8.42 0.85
N ILE A 111 -1.44 7.21 0.79
CA ILE A 111 -0.81 6.56 1.94
C ILE A 111 0.43 7.33 2.41
N ASN A 112 1.27 7.81 1.49
CA ASN A 112 2.43 8.60 1.85
C ASN A 112 2.01 9.91 2.54
N TRP A 113 0.98 10.58 2.02
CA TRP A 113 0.41 11.77 2.67
C TRP A 113 -0.09 11.45 4.09
N VAL A 114 -0.78 10.32 4.28
CA VAL A 114 -1.21 9.86 5.61
C VAL A 114 -0.01 9.67 6.54
N ALA A 115 1.04 8.98 6.07
CA ALA A 115 2.23 8.73 6.88
C ALA A 115 2.95 10.02 7.32
N GLU A 116 2.96 11.05 6.46
CA GLU A 116 3.59 12.34 6.72
C GLU A 116 2.75 13.26 7.61
N ASN A 117 1.41 13.14 7.54
CA ASN A 117 0.47 14.08 8.17
C ASN A 117 -0.30 13.48 9.36
N THR A 118 0.02 12.25 9.79
CA THR A 118 -0.66 11.61 10.91
C THR A 118 0.28 11.44 12.10
N GLN A 119 -0.11 12.04 13.21
CA GLN A 119 0.51 11.89 14.52
C GLN A 119 -0.56 11.37 15.50
N PRO A 120 -0.19 10.90 16.71
CA PRO A 120 -1.17 10.42 17.70
C PRO A 120 -2.26 11.44 18.05
N ASP A 121 -1.94 12.73 18.03
CA ASP A 121 -2.85 13.84 18.31
C ASP A 121 -3.60 14.37 17.09
N THR A 122 -3.33 13.86 15.90
CA THR A 122 -4.02 14.27 14.67
C THR A 122 -5.51 14.01 14.77
N VAL A 123 -6.32 15.04 14.49
CA VAL A 123 -7.78 14.93 14.45
C VAL A 123 -8.23 14.55 13.03
N ILE A 124 -8.83 13.38 12.88
CA ILE A 124 -9.49 12.97 11.65
C ILE A 124 -10.81 13.72 11.52
N SER A 125 -11.02 14.44 10.42
CA SER A 125 -12.17 15.31 10.19
C SER A 125 -12.78 15.08 8.80
N LEU A 126 -13.91 15.76 8.53
CA LEU A 126 -14.50 15.81 7.19
C LEU A 126 -13.50 16.30 6.13
N ASP A 127 -12.72 17.32 6.46
CA ASP A 127 -11.70 17.86 5.55
C ASP A 127 -10.61 16.84 5.26
N THR A 128 -10.25 16.01 6.25
CA THR A 128 -9.33 14.89 6.07
C THR A 128 -9.89 13.90 5.03
N VAL A 129 -11.15 13.52 5.16
CA VAL A 129 -11.81 12.56 4.24
C VAL A 129 -11.88 13.15 2.82
N LEU A 130 -12.25 14.42 2.68
CA LEU A 130 -12.29 15.12 1.39
C LEU A 130 -10.89 15.23 0.78
N ARG A 131 -9.86 15.49 1.59
CA ARG A 131 -8.48 15.57 1.12
C ARG A 131 -7.95 14.23 0.61
N LEU A 132 -8.21 13.14 1.32
CA LEU A 132 -7.85 11.80 0.87
C LEU A 132 -8.51 11.45 -0.46
N HIS A 133 -9.80 11.75 -0.58
CA HIS A 133 -10.54 11.54 -1.81
C HIS A 133 -10.00 12.38 -2.96
N GLU A 134 -9.65 13.65 -2.71
CA GLU A 134 -9.04 14.53 -3.71
C GLU A 134 -7.72 13.97 -4.25
N ILE A 135 -6.83 13.48 -3.35
CA ILE A 135 -5.56 12.88 -3.76
C ILE A 135 -5.82 11.66 -4.66
N LEU A 136 -6.75 10.79 -4.27
CA LEU A 136 -7.09 9.58 -5.01
C LEU A 136 -7.72 9.86 -6.39
N LEU A 137 -8.43 10.99 -6.53
CA LEU A 137 -9.02 11.43 -7.80
C LEU A 137 -8.03 12.15 -8.72
N SER A 138 -6.91 12.67 -8.20
CA SER A 138 -5.99 13.49 -8.95
C SER A 138 -5.52 12.80 -10.24
N GLY A 139 -5.68 13.48 -11.38
CA GLY A 139 -5.25 12.98 -12.68
C GLY A 139 -6.12 11.88 -13.32
N THR A 140 -7.17 11.40 -12.65
CA THR A 140 -8.05 10.36 -13.21
C THR A 140 -9.25 10.94 -13.96
N THR A 141 -9.74 12.09 -13.51
CA THR A 141 -10.80 12.83 -14.19
C THR A 141 -10.48 14.32 -14.16
N GLY A 142 -10.51 15.00 -15.29
CA GLY A 142 -10.46 16.48 -15.35
C GLY A 142 -11.71 17.18 -14.79
N ASP A 143 -12.62 16.42 -14.20
CA ASP A 143 -13.94 16.87 -13.81
C ASP A 143 -14.02 17.16 -12.30
N ASN A 144 -14.12 18.43 -11.96
CA ASN A 144 -14.27 18.90 -10.57
C ASN A 144 -15.57 18.43 -9.89
N ARG A 145 -16.54 17.86 -10.62
CA ARG A 145 -17.83 17.39 -10.09
C ARG A 145 -17.70 16.30 -9.03
N TYR A 146 -16.61 15.53 -9.04
CA TYR A 146 -16.44 14.41 -8.12
C TYR A 146 -15.69 14.73 -6.83
N ARG A 147 -15.31 15.99 -6.60
CA ARG A 147 -14.46 16.38 -5.44
C ARG A 147 -15.19 16.42 -4.10
N GLY A 148 -16.53 16.52 -4.10
CA GLY A 148 -17.34 16.58 -2.90
C GLY A 148 -18.11 15.29 -2.64
N PHE A 149 -18.86 15.27 -1.54
CA PHE A 149 -19.83 14.20 -1.31
C PHE A 149 -20.90 14.20 -2.40
N ARG A 150 -21.36 13.00 -2.78
CA ARG A 150 -22.44 12.89 -3.76
C ARG A 150 -23.72 13.53 -3.25
N THR A 151 -24.46 14.12 -4.14
CA THR A 151 -25.73 14.80 -3.86
C THR A 151 -26.95 14.02 -4.37
N SER A 152 -26.73 12.87 -5.00
CA SER A 152 -27.78 12.01 -5.57
C SER A 152 -27.52 10.54 -5.23
N TYR A 153 -28.56 9.71 -5.39
CA TYR A 153 -28.44 8.26 -5.28
C TYR A 153 -27.72 7.70 -6.51
N LEU A 154 -26.89 6.68 -6.27
CA LEU A 154 -26.18 5.99 -7.35
C LEU A 154 -27.06 4.87 -7.93
N PRO A 155 -27.18 4.73 -9.27
CA PRO A 155 -28.08 3.76 -9.90
C PRO A 155 -27.78 2.28 -9.52
N HIS A 156 -26.52 1.98 -9.23
CA HIS A 156 -26.04 0.60 -9.06
C HIS A 156 -25.44 0.31 -7.69
N LYS A 157 -25.44 1.27 -6.76
CA LYS A 157 -24.85 1.10 -5.43
C LYS A 157 -25.78 1.68 -4.37
N LYS A 158 -26.28 0.80 -3.48
CA LYS A 158 -27.03 1.25 -2.31
C LYS A 158 -26.08 1.97 -1.35
N GLY A 159 -26.52 3.06 -0.78
CA GLY A 159 -25.77 3.85 0.19
C GLY A 159 -26.73 4.73 1.00
N SER A 160 -26.20 5.50 1.90
CA SER A 160 -26.98 6.43 2.72
C SER A 160 -27.69 7.47 1.89
N ASP A 161 -28.73 8.08 2.47
CA ASP A 161 -29.37 9.24 1.91
C ASP A 161 -28.32 10.35 1.69
N PRO A 162 -28.22 10.95 0.49
CA PRO A 162 -27.24 11.98 0.19
C PRO A 162 -27.23 13.13 1.19
N THR A 163 -28.40 13.53 1.69
CA THR A 163 -28.53 14.64 2.66
C THR A 163 -27.93 14.30 4.03
N ARG A 164 -27.78 13.02 4.36
CA ARG A 164 -27.23 12.55 5.63
C ARG A 164 -25.74 12.26 5.59
N ILE A 165 -25.15 12.16 4.40
CA ILE A 165 -23.74 11.80 4.24
C ILE A 165 -22.79 12.64 5.10
N PRO A 166 -22.86 13.98 5.09
CA PRO A 166 -21.97 14.79 5.91
C PRO A 166 -22.06 14.47 7.41
N LEU A 167 -23.27 14.22 7.91
CA LEU A 167 -23.49 13.85 9.30
C LEU A 167 -22.88 12.47 9.60
N GLU A 168 -23.18 11.47 8.78
CA GLU A 168 -22.71 10.09 9.00
C GLU A 168 -21.18 9.97 8.87
N ILE A 169 -20.54 10.70 7.95
CA ILE A 169 -19.08 10.78 7.87
C ILE A 169 -18.49 11.50 9.08
N ASN A 170 -19.15 12.57 9.58
CA ASN A 170 -18.70 13.22 10.81
C ASN A 170 -18.76 12.27 12.03
N GLU A 171 -19.84 11.52 12.18
CA GLU A 171 -19.95 10.47 13.22
C GLU A 171 -18.84 9.43 13.08
N LEU A 172 -18.52 9.00 11.84
CA LEU A 172 -17.42 8.08 11.57
C LEU A 172 -16.05 8.67 11.92
N CYS A 173 -15.83 9.96 11.63
CA CYS A 173 -14.61 10.66 12.03
C CYS A 173 -14.49 10.77 13.55
N GLN A 174 -15.59 11.05 14.26
CA GLN A 174 -15.60 11.05 15.72
C GLN A 174 -15.21 9.67 16.28
N PHE A 175 -15.77 8.59 15.73
CA PHE A 175 -15.38 7.23 16.08
C PHE A 175 -13.90 6.96 15.79
N ALA A 176 -13.37 7.37 14.64
CA ALA A 176 -11.97 7.22 14.27
C ALA A 176 -10.99 7.96 15.21
N ASN A 177 -11.48 8.95 15.95
CA ASN A 177 -10.71 9.69 16.95
C ASN A 177 -10.82 9.09 18.37
N THR A 178 -11.62 8.06 18.59
CA THR A 178 -11.67 7.37 19.89
C THR A 178 -10.54 6.37 20.07
N GLU A 179 -10.27 5.98 21.30
CA GLU A 179 -9.28 4.95 21.62
C GLU A 179 -9.91 3.74 22.33
N SER A 180 -11.23 3.66 22.30
CA SER A 180 -12.01 2.65 23.05
C SER A 180 -11.92 1.24 22.47
N PHE A 181 -11.38 1.11 21.25
CA PHE A 181 -11.30 -0.14 20.52
C PHE A 181 -9.86 -0.58 20.28
N SER A 182 -9.67 -1.88 20.03
CA SER A 182 -8.49 -2.38 19.35
C SER A 182 -8.25 -1.61 18.05
N PRO A 183 -7.04 -1.15 17.75
CA PRO A 183 -6.74 -0.41 16.52
C PRO A 183 -7.18 -1.14 15.24
N ILE A 184 -6.95 -2.46 15.13
CA ILE A 184 -7.40 -3.25 13.98
C ILE A 184 -8.93 -3.38 13.97
N GLY A 185 -9.55 -3.55 15.11
CA GLY A 185 -11.01 -3.53 15.24
C GLY A 185 -11.60 -2.21 14.79
N GLN A 186 -11.02 -1.09 15.21
CA GLN A 186 -11.41 0.25 14.79
C GLN A 186 -11.27 0.47 13.29
N ALA A 187 -10.13 0.10 12.71
CA ALA A 187 -9.88 0.20 11.27
C ALA A 187 -10.89 -0.63 10.46
N SER A 188 -11.23 -1.84 10.94
CA SER A 188 -12.23 -2.71 10.32
C SER A 188 -13.62 -2.07 10.29
N VAL A 189 -14.03 -1.42 11.39
CA VAL A 189 -15.32 -0.70 11.47
C VAL A 189 -15.32 0.51 10.55
N ILE A 190 -14.24 1.30 10.52
CA ILE A 190 -14.10 2.47 9.65
C ILE A 190 -14.27 2.07 8.19
N HIS A 191 -13.54 1.06 7.73
CA HIS A 191 -13.62 0.60 6.35
C HIS A 191 -15.04 0.12 5.99
N HIS A 192 -15.64 -0.74 6.81
CA HIS A 192 -16.99 -1.26 6.58
C HIS A 192 -18.05 -0.15 6.59
N ALA A 193 -18.01 0.77 7.56
CA ALA A 193 -18.95 1.87 7.65
C ALA A 193 -18.86 2.80 6.43
N PHE A 194 -17.64 3.11 5.99
CA PHE A 194 -17.40 3.95 4.81
C PHE A 194 -18.02 3.34 3.54
N GLU A 195 -17.82 2.02 3.34
CA GLU A 195 -18.41 1.28 2.23
C GLU A 195 -19.95 1.24 2.26
N ARG A 196 -20.56 1.29 3.45
CA ARG A 196 -22.01 1.36 3.61
C ARG A 196 -22.58 2.75 3.37
N ILE A 197 -21.87 3.80 3.80
CA ILE A 197 -22.29 5.20 3.61
C ILE A 197 -22.24 5.55 2.12
N VAL A 198 -21.25 5.06 1.39
CA VAL A 198 -21.05 5.36 -0.05
C VAL A 198 -21.01 6.88 -0.26
N PRO A 199 -20.03 7.59 0.34
CA PRO A 199 -20.10 9.06 0.36
C PRO A 199 -19.77 9.73 -0.97
N PHE A 200 -19.14 9.03 -1.90
CA PHE A 200 -18.66 9.57 -3.17
C PHE A 200 -19.23 8.79 -4.36
N GLU A 201 -19.08 9.34 -5.55
CA GLU A 201 -19.44 8.65 -6.80
C GLU A 201 -18.31 7.70 -7.28
N GLN A 202 -17.06 8.05 -6.96
CA GLN A 202 -15.87 7.29 -7.35
C GLN A 202 -14.92 7.10 -6.14
N MET A 203 -13.94 6.20 -6.26
CA MET A 203 -12.88 5.96 -5.27
C MET A 203 -13.35 5.64 -3.84
N ILE A 204 -14.56 5.09 -3.68
CA ILE A 204 -15.16 4.85 -2.37
C ILE A 204 -14.32 3.87 -1.56
N ASP A 205 -14.09 2.69 -2.12
CA ASP A 205 -13.34 1.57 -1.55
C ASP A 205 -11.92 2.01 -1.15
N ARG A 206 -11.22 2.73 -2.02
CA ARG A 206 -9.86 3.21 -1.74
C ARG A 206 -9.83 4.30 -0.69
N THR A 207 -10.79 5.23 -0.72
CA THR A 207 -10.87 6.29 0.30
C THR A 207 -11.14 5.70 1.68
N GLY A 208 -12.10 4.76 1.78
CA GLY A 208 -12.40 4.05 3.02
C GLY A 208 -11.22 3.24 3.56
N LEU A 209 -10.49 2.58 2.66
CA LEU A 209 -9.30 1.81 2.99
C LEU A 209 -8.17 2.73 3.51
N VAL A 210 -7.85 3.82 2.80
CA VAL A 210 -6.83 4.79 3.24
C VAL A 210 -7.20 5.44 4.58
N LEU A 211 -8.48 5.76 4.80
CA LEU A 211 -8.97 6.28 6.06
C LEU A 211 -8.79 5.26 7.21
N SER A 212 -9.04 3.97 6.94
CA SER A 212 -8.80 2.91 7.93
C SER A 212 -7.31 2.77 8.28
N PHE A 213 -6.41 2.90 7.28
CA PHE A 213 -4.97 2.92 7.53
C PHE A 213 -4.52 4.14 8.32
N MET A 214 -5.11 5.31 8.05
CA MET A 214 -4.84 6.51 8.84
C MET A 214 -5.10 6.28 10.33
N SER A 215 -6.15 5.53 10.68
CA SER A 215 -6.41 5.16 12.08
C SER A 215 -5.31 4.25 12.67
N LEU A 216 -4.75 3.33 11.89
CA LEU A 216 -3.62 2.49 12.32
C LEU A 216 -2.34 3.29 12.50
N PHE A 217 -2.05 4.26 11.60
CA PHE A 217 -0.93 5.20 11.77
C PHE A 217 -1.08 6.03 13.04
N LYS A 218 -2.26 6.63 13.24
CA LYS A 218 -2.58 7.41 14.44
C LYS A 218 -2.38 6.62 15.74
N ARG A 219 -2.72 5.34 15.73
CA ARG A 219 -2.60 4.42 16.86
C ARG A 219 -1.21 3.78 17.00
N GLY A 220 -0.23 4.20 16.18
CA GLY A 220 1.17 3.76 16.25
C GLY A 220 1.44 2.32 15.81
N LEU A 221 0.49 1.66 15.13
CA LEU A 221 0.69 0.30 14.64
C LEU A 221 1.49 0.23 13.32
N LEU A 222 1.58 1.33 12.59
CA LEU A 222 2.39 1.47 11.39
C LEU A 222 3.47 2.53 11.59
N PRO A 223 4.46 2.28 12.46
CA PRO A 223 5.47 3.28 12.79
C PRO A 223 6.31 3.64 11.56
N HIS A 224 6.72 4.89 11.48
CA HIS A 224 7.61 5.41 10.45
C HIS A 224 7.09 5.29 9.00
N GLY A 225 5.79 5.15 8.80
CA GLY A 225 5.17 5.06 7.48
C GLY A 225 5.34 3.71 6.79
N TYR A 226 5.78 2.68 7.51
CA TYR A 226 5.88 1.34 6.93
C TYR A 226 4.50 0.75 6.68
N MET A 227 4.28 0.30 5.44
CA MET A 227 3.09 -0.45 5.05
C MET A 227 3.39 -1.95 4.98
N VAL A 228 2.38 -2.73 5.25
CA VAL A 228 2.33 -4.14 4.89
C VAL A 228 1.25 -4.33 3.81
N PRO A 229 1.37 -5.30 2.89
CA PRO A 229 0.46 -5.41 1.75
C PRO A 229 -0.91 -5.98 2.17
N ILE A 230 -1.68 -5.21 2.95
CA ILE A 230 -2.98 -5.63 3.53
C ILE A 230 -4.00 -5.90 2.41
N CYS A 231 -3.88 -5.23 1.27
CA CYS A 231 -4.76 -5.45 0.13
C CYS A 231 -4.60 -6.81 -0.53
N TRP A 232 -3.49 -7.54 -0.27
CA TRP A 232 -3.25 -8.85 -0.87
C TRP A 232 -4.39 -9.83 -0.56
N GLY A 233 -4.69 -10.06 0.71
CA GLY A 233 -5.74 -10.99 1.10
C GLY A 233 -7.10 -10.63 0.52
N ALA A 234 -7.45 -9.35 0.54
CA ALA A 234 -8.69 -8.85 -0.06
C ALA A 234 -8.74 -9.04 -1.58
N SER A 235 -7.60 -8.92 -2.26
CA SER A 235 -7.52 -9.05 -3.72
C SER A 235 -7.67 -10.49 -4.21
N VAL A 236 -7.17 -11.46 -3.44
CA VAL A 236 -7.19 -12.88 -3.80
C VAL A 236 -8.43 -13.63 -3.27
N ASP A 237 -9.20 -13.03 -2.38
CA ASP A 237 -10.42 -13.61 -1.82
C ASP A 237 -11.69 -13.05 -2.51
N LYS A 238 -12.23 -13.82 -3.47
CA LYS A 238 -13.52 -13.45 -4.14
C LYS A 238 -14.69 -13.42 -3.15
N GLU A 239 -14.65 -14.20 -2.08
CA GLU A 239 -15.67 -14.16 -1.03
C GLU A 239 -15.64 -12.85 -0.27
N TYR A 240 -14.46 -12.29 -0.03
CA TYR A 240 -14.29 -10.95 0.55
C TYR A 240 -15.01 -9.89 -0.28
N ARG A 241 -14.74 -9.84 -1.59
CA ARG A 241 -15.39 -8.90 -2.51
C ARG A 241 -16.91 -9.08 -2.56
N ARG A 242 -17.37 -10.33 -2.48
CA ARG A 242 -18.79 -10.64 -2.38
C ARG A 242 -19.39 -10.16 -1.08
N LYS A 243 -18.75 -10.43 0.06
CA LYS A 243 -19.19 -9.97 1.39
C LYS A 243 -19.28 -8.45 1.49
N LEU A 244 -18.29 -7.72 0.93
CA LEU A 244 -18.34 -6.26 0.83
C LEU A 244 -19.57 -5.78 0.03
N LYS A 245 -19.86 -6.41 -1.11
CA LYS A 245 -21.05 -6.12 -1.90
C LYS A 245 -22.35 -6.52 -1.18
N ASP A 246 -22.34 -7.64 -0.48
CA ASP A 246 -23.52 -8.15 0.23
C ASP A 246 -23.79 -7.37 1.54
N SER A 247 -22.77 -6.73 2.14
CA SER A 247 -22.94 -5.86 3.32
C SER A 247 -23.81 -4.63 3.04
N SER A 248 -23.95 -4.25 1.77
CA SER A 248 -24.86 -3.20 1.31
C SER A 248 -26.27 -3.72 1.01
N ARG A 249 -26.48 -5.05 1.00
CA ARG A 249 -27.77 -5.69 0.81
C ARG A 249 -28.45 -5.92 2.17
N ASP A 250 -29.76 -5.83 2.12
CA ASP A 250 -30.75 -5.96 3.19
C ASP A 250 -30.31 -6.92 4.34
N MET A 251 -29.67 -6.37 5.35
CA MET A 251 -29.44 -7.09 6.60
C MET A 251 -30.62 -6.85 7.51
N SER A 252 -31.66 -7.64 7.32
CA SER A 252 -32.98 -7.46 7.94
C SER A 252 -33.06 -7.83 9.42
N SER A 253 -32.00 -8.41 10.00
CA SER A 253 -31.96 -8.75 11.42
C SER A 253 -30.68 -8.26 12.10
N LEU A 254 -30.80 -7.87 13.37
CA LEU A 254 -29.70 -7.44 14.24
C LEU A 254 -28.64 -8.56 14.37
N GLU A 255 -29.08 -9.80 14.55
CA GLU A 255 -28.21 -10.98 14.66
C GLU A 255 -27.36 -11.21 13.40
N THR A 256 -27.92 -10.98 12.22
CA THR A 256 -27.16 -11.08 10.95
C THR A 256 -26.10 -10.02 10.86
N HIS A 257 -26.36 -8.80 11.35
CA HIS A 257 -25.40 -7.71 11.43
C HIS A 257 -24.25 -8.01 12.38
N GLU A 258 -24.53 -8.57 13.56
CA GLU A 258 -23.50 -8.91 14.54
C GLU A 258 -22.59 -10.02 14.05
N LYS A 259 -23.15 -11.10 13.49
CA LYS A 259 -22.38 -12.18 12.87
C LYS A 259 -21.51 -11.70 11.71
N PHE A 260 -22.02 -10.80 10.88
CA PHE A 260 -21.24 -10.23 9.80
C PHE A 260 -20.07 -9.41 10.33
N ARG A 261 -20.30 -8.55 11.33
CA ARG A 261 -19.25 -7.72 11.95
C ARG A 261 -18.12 -8.56 12.55
N GLU A 262 -18.48 -9.62 13.27
CA GLU A 262 -17.51 -10.57 13.84
C GLU A 262 -16.66 -11.22 12.74
N HIS A 263 -17.27 -11.75 11.69
CA HIS A 263 -16.56 -12.37 10.59
C HIS A 263 -15.69 -11.38 9.83
N TRP A 264 -16.18 -10.16 9.62
CA TRP A 264 -15.43 -9.09 8.99
C TRP A 264 -14.20 -8.69 9.79
N ALA A 265 -14.36 -8.54 11.09
CA ALA A 265 -13.29 -8.16 12.00
C ALA A 265 -12.21 -9.25 12.09
N ILE A 266 -12.60 -10.52 12.25
CA ILE A 266 -11.67 -11.67 12.24
C ILE A 266 -10.93 -11.73 10.90
N TYR A 267 -11.65 -11.55 9.79
CA TYR A 267 -11.04 -11.56 8.47
C TYR A 267 -9.95 -10.48 8.35
N ASN A 268 -10.25 -9.23 8.75
CA ASN A 268 -9.27 -8.15 8.68
C ASN A 268 -8.06 -8.39 9.58
N ALA A 269 -8.26 -8.91 10.79
CA ALA A 269 -7.17 -9.27 11.69
C ALA A 269 -6.25 -10.32 11.09
N ARG A 270 -6.81 -11.41 10.58
CA ARG A 270 -6.04 -12.50 9.94
C ARG A 270 -5.34 -12.04 8.67
N ASN A 271 -6.00 -11.24 7.85
CA ASN A 271 -5.39 -10.64 6.67
C ASN A 271 -4.21 -9.74 7.04
N THR A 272 -4.37 -8.89 8.05
CA THR A 272 -3.29 -8.05 8.57
C THR A 272 -2.10 -8.90 9.06
N TYR A 273 -2.36 -9.95 9.85
CA TYR A 273 -1.33 -10.89 10.29
C TYR A 273 -0.57 -11.52 9.10
N MET A 274 -1.31 -12.04 8.11
CA MET A 274 -0.69 -12.65 6.92
C MET A 274 0.10 -11.64 6.10
N SER A 275 -0.35 -10.41 6.03
CA SER A 275 0.38 -9.32 5.35
C SER A 275 1.71 -9.01 6.01
N VAL A 276 1.79 -9.11 7.33
CA VAL A 276 3.06 -9.02 8.08
C VAL A 276 3.99 -10.17 7.71
N VAL A 277 3.48 -11.40 7.69
CA VAL A 277 4.27 -12.59 7.31
C VAL A 277 4.83 -12.45 5.90
N ILE A 278 4.04 -11.92 4.98
CA ILE A 278 4.44 -11.65 3.60
C ILE A 278 5.55 -10.59 3.56
N ALA A 279 5.36 -9.47 4.24
CA ALA A 279 6.36 -8.40 4.28
C ALA A 279 7.68 -8.88 4.93
N ASP A 280 7.59 -9.67 5.98
CA ASP A 280 8.77 -10.28 6.66
C ASP A 280 9.52 -11.25 5.73
N SER A 281 8.80 -12.04 4.95
CA SER A 281 9.38 -12.94 3.96
C SER A 281 10.13 -12.20 2.86
N PHE A 282 9.58 -11.07 2.40
CA PHE A 282 10.25 -10.20 1.44
C PHE A 282 11.52 -9.57 2.02
N LEU A 283 11.44 -9.04 3.24
CA LEU A 283 12.60 -8.47 3.93
C LEU A 283 13.73 -9.50 4.06
N ASN A 284 13.40 -10.75 4.42
CA ASN A 284 14.38 -11.83 4.49
C ASN A 284 15.00 -12.17 3.11
N ALA A 285 14.24 -12.06 2.02
CA ALA A 285 14.77 -12.22 0.67
C ALA A 285 15.75 -11.09 0.29
N ALA A 286 15.40 -9.86 0.64
CA ALA A 286 16.25 -8.69 0.44
C ALA A 286 17.58 -8.81 1.24
N ASP A 287 17.51 -9.23 2.50
CA ASP A 287 18.71 -9.45 3.33
C ASP A 287 19.63 -10.55 2.77
N ARG A 288 19.07 -11.62 2.22
CA ARG A 288 19.86 -12.64 1.51
C ARG A 288 20.57 -12.07 0.27
N LEU A 289 19.88 -11.26 -0.52
CA LEU A 289 20.47 -10.63 -1.70
C LEU A 289 21.56 -9.64 -1.31
N ARG A 290 21.32 -8.81 -0.28
CA ARG A 290 22.32 -7.91 0.32
C ARG A 290 23.58 -8.66 0.76
N THR A 291 23.41 -9.76 1.47
CA THR A 291 24.51 -10.60 1.95
C THR A 291 25.32 -11.16 0.78
N LYS A 292 24.65 -11.62 -0.28
CA LYS A 292 25.29 -12.09 -1.51
C LYS A 292 26.10 -11.00 -2.20
N TRP A 293 25.63 -9.75 -2.22
CA TRP A 293 26.40 -8.63 -2.79
C TRP A 293 27.62 -8.28 -1.94
N ARG A 294 27.46 -8.30 -0.61
CA ARG A 294 28.56 -8.01 0.32
C ARG A 294 29.64 -9.08 0.34
N SER A 295 29.34 -10.33 -0.04
CA SER A 295 30.32 -11.39 -0.16
C SER A 295 31.22 -11.29 -1.41
N ARG A 296 30.93 -10.36 -2.32
CA ARG A 296 31.79 -10.06 -3.46
C ARG A 296 33.03 -9.31 -2.97
N ASP A 297 34.10 -9.36 -3.76
CA ASP A 297 35.37 -8.66 -3.47
C ASP A 297 35.22 -7.13 -3.67
N LEU A 298 34.39 -6.55 -2.80
CA LEU A 298 34.10 -5.09 -2.77
C LEU A 298 34.47 -4.53 -1.40
N ARG A 299 35.32 -3.53 -1.38
CA ARG A 299 35.57 -2.77 -0.15
C ARG A 299 34.40 -1.84 0.13
N ILE A 300 33.53 -2.24 1.05
CA ILE A 300 32.33 -1.49 1.44
C ILE A 300 32.49 -0.94 2.86
N PRO A 301 33.01 0.29 3.01
CA PRO A 301 33.08 0.93 4.32
C PRO A 301 31.66 1.17 4.85
N ALA A 302 31.47 0.94 6.14
CA ALA A 302 30.20 1.21 6.80
C ALA A 302 29.77 2.67 6.56
N ASN A 303 28.48 2.87 6.28
CA ASN A 303 27.88 4.18 6.08
C ASN A 303 28.42 4.97 4.85
N SER A 304 29.19 4.33 3.97
CA SER A 304 29.63 4.91 2.69
C SER A 304 28.48 5.08 1.72
N ALA A 305 28.71 5.80 0.62
CA ALA A 305 27.73 5.89 -0.49
C ALA A 305 27.41 4.49 -1.04
N MET A 306 28.41 3.63 -1.20
CA MET A 306 28.25 2.25 -1.67
C MET A 306 27.39 1.42 -0.71
N ASP A 307 27.64 1.50 0.60
CA ASP A 307 26.87 0.77 1.61
C ASP A 307 25.39 1.14 1.59
N ARG A 308 25.09 2.46 1.53
CA ARG A 308 23.73 2.95 1.43
C ARG A 308 23.05 2.64 0.09
N LEU A 309 23.82 2.65 -1.01
CA LEU A 309 23.32 2.28 -2.33
C LEU A 309 22.91 0.82 -2.39
N LEU A 310 23.67 -0.10 -1.78
CA LEU A 310 23.28 -1.50 -1.71
C LEU A 310 21.92 -1.68 -1.02
N ASP A 311 21.68 -0.93 0.06
CA ASP A 311 20.40 -0.97 0.75
C ASP A 311 19.28 -0.34 -0.09
N LEU A 312 19.52 0.79 -0.75
CA LEU A 312 18.55 1.46 -1.61
C LEU A 312 18.17 0.62 -2.83
N LEU A 313 19.14 -0.02 -3.49
CA LEU A 313 18.92 -0.82 -4.69
C LEU A 313 18.08 -2.08 -4.43
N LEU A 314 18.00 -2.58 -3.19
CA LEU A 314 17.08 -3.66 -2.83
C LEU A 314 15.61 -3.23 -2.91
N ALA A 315 15.34 -1.96 -2.66
CA ALA A 315 14.00 -1.39 -2.62
C ALA A 315 13.62 -0.70 -3.94
N VAL A 316 14.57 0.03 -4.53
CA VAL A 316 14.36 0.81 -5.75
C VAL A 316 15.35 0.31 -6.81
N PRO A 317 14.91 -0.63 -7.68
CA PRO A 317 15.82 -1.32 -8.60
C PRO A 317 16.32 -0.47 -9.77
N GLY A 318 15.77 0.74 -9.98
CA GLY A 318 16.18 1.62 -11.07
C GLY A 318 16.08 3.08 -10.70
N LEU A 319 17.21 3.81 -10.76
CA LEU A 319 17.24 5.23 -10.44
C LEU A 319 18.46 5.96 -11.05
N SER A 320 18.35 7.30 -11.19
CA SER A 320 19.47 8.13 -11.59
C SER A 320 20.45 8.38 -10.42
N THR A 321 21.71 8.75 -10.75
CA THR A 321 22.70 9.10 -9.72
C THR A 321 22.26 10.30 -8.88
N ILE A 322 21.59 11.27 -9.49
CA ILE A 322 21.12 12.48 -8.79
C ILE A 322 20.09 12.07 -7.73
N ARG A 323 19.09 11.29 -8.13
CA ARG A 323 18.05 10.81 -7.23
C ARG A 323 18.61 9.91 -6.14
N ALA A 324 19.54 9.01 -6.50
CA ALA A 324 20.22 8.16 -5.54
C ALA A 324 20.99 8.98 -4.49
N ALA A 325 21.73 10.00 -4.91
CA ALA A 325 22.50 10.88 -4.03
C ALA A 325 21.60 11.60 -3.00
N ASP A 326 20.46 12.11 -3.49
CA ASP A 326 19.46 12.77 -2.65
C ASP A 326 18.89 11.81 -1.60
N ILE A 327 18.41 10.63 -2.00
CA ILE A 327 17.81 9.63 -1.09
C ILE A 327 18.81 9.15 -0.04
N ILE A 328 20.06 8.83 -0.44
CA ILE A 328 21.06 8.32 0.49
C ILE A 328 21.75 9.42 1.31
N GLY A 329 21.50 10.70 1.01
CA GLY A 329 22.11 11.85 1.68
C GLY A 329 23.63 11.89 1.52
N LYS A 330 24.14 11.68 0.29
CA LYS A 330 25.55 11.73 -0.07
C LYS A 330 25.79 12.67 -1.26
N SER A 331 27.03 13.13 -1.44
CA SER A 331 27.37 13.97 -2.61
C SER A 331 27.19 13.19 -3.91
N TYR A 332 26.84 13.92 -4.98
CA TYR A 332 26.77 13.34 -6.34
C TYR A 332 28.07 12.61 -6.73
N GLY A 333 29.23 13.22 -6.48
CA GLY A 333 30.52 12.62 -6.83
C GLY A 333 30.78 11.29 -6.13
N ALA A 334 30.49 11.20 -4.82
CA ALA A 334 30.64 9.95 -4.06
C ALA A 334 29.63 8.88 -4.54
N THR A 335 28.40 9.28 -4.84
CA THR A 335 27.36 8.39 -5.33
C THR A 335 27.66 7.89 -6.74
N ASN A 336 28.12 8.76 -7.65
CA ASN A 336 28.49 8.40 -9.01
C ASN A 336 29.67 7.41 -9.03
N GLU A 337 30.69 7.65 -8.22
CA GLU A 337 31.83 6.74 -8.11
C GLU A 337 31.39 5.36 -7.57
N ALA A 338 30.54 5.34 -6.53
CA ALA A 338 30.00 4.10 -5.99
C ALA A 338 29.14 3.35 -7.03
N MET A 339 28.29 4.04 -7.79
CA MET A 339 27.48 3.42 -8.87
C MET A 339 28.38 2.81 -9.95
N ARG A 340 29.47 3.49 -10.31
CA ARG A 340 30.42 2.97 -11.29
C ARG A 340 31.12 1.69 -10.80
N GLN A 341 31.50 1.64 -9.53
CA GLN A 341 32.08 0.44 -8.92
C GLN A 341 31.06 -0.70 -8.83
N LEU A 342 29.80 -0.41 -8.51
CA LEU A 342 28.72 -1.40 -8.52
C LEU A 342 28.43 -1.92 -9.93
N ALA A 343 28.57 -1.08 -10.96
CA ALA A 343 28.45 -1.50 -12.36
C ALA A 343 29.63 -2.43 -12.77
N GLN A 344 30.85 -2.08 -12.38
CA GLN A 344 32.02 -2.95 -12.61
C GLN A 344 31.89 -4.31 -11.92
N ALA A 345 31.27 -4.33 -10.74
CA ALA A 345 30.97 -5.56 -9.99
C ALA A 345 29.76 -6.33 -10.57
N GLY A 346 29.07 -5.82 -11.57
CA GLY A 346 27.88 -6.44 -12.17
C GLY A 346 26.68 -6.50 -11.22
N ILE A 347 26.56 -5.53 -10.31
CA ILE A 347 25.39 -5.38 -9.45
C ILE A 347 24.34 -4.49 -10.11
N VAL A 348 24.79 -3.43 -10.78
CA VAL A 348 23.92 -2.56 -11.58
C VAL A 348 24.39 -2.49 -13.03
N ARG A 349 23.46 -2.25 -13.94
CA ARG A 349 23.72 -1.94 -15.34
C ARG A 349 23.44 -0.46 -15.60
N GLU A 350 24.37 0.21 -16.23
CA GLU A 350 24.18 1.60 -16.66
C GLU A 350 23.36 1.66 -17.95
N VAL A 351 22.37 2.50 -18.02
CA VAL A 351 21.56 2.79 -19.21
C VAL A 351 21.63 4.29 -19.48
N ALA A 352 22.12 4.64 -20.66
CA ALA A 352 22.12 6.03 -21.11
C ALA A 352 20.71 6.42 -21.55
N LEU A 353 20.18 7.47 -20.96
CA LEU A 353 19.04 8.20 -21.51
C LEU A 353 19.56 9.29 -22.45
N ASP A 354 18.67 9.85 -23.29
CA ASP A 354 19.09 10.90 -24.26
C ASP A 354 19.81 12.04 -23.55
N GLY A 355 20.98 12.35 -24.08
CA GLY A 355 21.78 13.47 -23.68
C GLY A 355 22.70 13.22 -22.50
N ARG A 356 22.37 13.67 -21.28
CA ARG A 356 23.30 13.69 -20.14
C ARG A 356 22.82 12.84 -18.94
N GLU A 357 21.61 12.31 -19.03
CA GLU A 357 21.01 11.56 -17.91
C GLU A 357 21.33 10.07 -18.03
N ARG A 358 21.75 9.47 -16.92
CA ARG A 358 22.08 8.05 -16.81
C ARG A 358 21.22 7.44 -15.70
N ILE A 359 20.66 6.28 -15.99
CA ILE A 359 19.95 5.46 -15.01
C ILE A 359 20.74 4.19 -14.77
N PHE A 360 20.80 3.77 -13.53
CA PHE A 360 21.38 2.51 -13.11
C PHE A 360 20.26 1.56 -12.74
N ILE A 361 20.32 0.34 -13.27
CA ILE A 361 19.32 -0.72 -13.07
C ILE A 361 19.97 -1.88 -12.36
N CYS A 362 19.36 -2.31 -11.25
CA CYS A 362 19.68 -3.53 -10.53
C CYS A 362 18.73 -4.66 -10.96
N GLU A 363 19.14 -5.46 -11.95
CA GLU A 363 18.31 -6.54 -12.51
C GLU A 363 18.00 -7.62 -11.46
N GLN A 364 18.92 -7.92 -10.55
CA GLN A 364 18.71 -8.92 -9.50
C GLN A 364 17.63 -8.50 -8.52
N SER A 365 17.60 -7.22 -8.17
CA SER A 365 16.56 -6.65 -7.30
C SER A 365 15.22 -6.59 -8.02
N ALA A 366 15.20 -6.14 -9.27
CA ALA A 366 14.00 -6.11 -10.10
C ALA A 366 13.39 -7.50 -10.23
N ALA A 367 14.21 -8.53 -10.52
CA ALA A 367 13.77 -9.91 -10.62
C ALA A 367 13.22 -10.42 -9.28
N MET A 368 13.91 -10.19 -8.17
CA MET A 368 13.46 -10.57 -6.83
C MET A 368 12.09 -9.97 -6.49
N ILE A 369 11.91 -8.69 -6.76
CA ILE A 369 10.65 -7.96 -6.50
C ILE A 369 9.52 -8.52 -7.38
N THR A 370 9.76 -8.68 -8.67
CA THR A 370 8.76 -9.20 -9.62
C THR A 370 8.35 -10.62 -9.27
N GLU A 371 9.31 -11.52 -9.07
CA GLU A 371 9.05 -12.91 -8.72
C GLU A 371 8.27 -13.03 -7.40
N PHE A 372 8.57 -12.18 -6.43
CA PHE A 372 7.87 -12.16 -5.16
C PHE A 372 6.37 -11.84 -5.33
N VAL A 373 6.04 -10.77 -6.07
CA VAL A 373 4.63 -10.37 -6.32
C VAL A 373 3.90 -11.40 -7.19
N GLU A 374 4.56 -11.95 -8.22
CA GLU A 374 3.97 -13.01 -9.05
C GLU A 374 3.68 -14.28 -8.25
N ASN A 375 4.55 -14.65 -7.32
CA ASN A 375 4.33 -15.79 -6.42
C ASN A 375 3.11 -15.54 -5.52
N LEU A 376 2.97 -14.34 -4.96
CA LEU A 376 1.79 -13.96 -4.16
C LEU A 376 0.49 -14.04 -4.97
N ALA A 377 0.49 -13.56 -6.21
CA ALA A 377 -0.66 -13.63 -7.09
C ALA A 377 -1.03 -15.11 -7.42
N ARG A 378 -0.01 -15.95 -7.70
CA ARG A 378 -0.20 -17.39 -7.96
C ARG A 378 -0.72 -18.15 -6.74
N MET A 379 -0.28 -17.82 -5.54
CA MET A 379 -0.80 -18.42 -4.29
C MET A 379 -2.30 -18.18 -4.14
N GLY A 380 -2.76 -16.97 -4.42
CA GLY A 380 -4.18 -16.65 -4.40
C GLY A 380 -4.97 -17.45 -5.42
N SER A 381 -4.50 -17.49 -6.68
CA SER A 381 -5.15 -18.23 -7.76
C SER A 381 -5.18 -19.75 -7.53
N LYS A 382 -4.11 -20.33 -6.97
CA LYS A 382 -4.03 -21.76 -6.65
C LYS A 382 -4.99 -22.13 -5.52
N ALA A 383 -5.02 -21.33 -4.46
CA ALA A 383 -5.95 -21.54 -3.36
C ALA A 383 -7.41 -21.52 -3.83
N GLU A 384 -7.71 -20.70 -4.83
CA GLU A 384 -9.02 -20.63 -5.46
C GLU A 384 -9.32 -21.87 -6.34
N ALA A 385 -8.35 -22.32 -7.16
CA ALA A 385 -8.49 -23.48 -8.04
C ALA A 385 -8.63 -24.80 -7.27
N ASP A 386 -7.90 -24.95 -6.15
CA ASP A 386 -7.94 -26.13 -5.29
C ASP A 386 -9.20 -26.16 -4.41
N GLY A 387 -10.11 -25.20 -4.52
CA GLY A 387 -11.33 -25.12 -3.71
C GLY A 387 -11.00 -24.94 -2.21
N ILE A 388 -9.78 -24.52 -1.91
CA ILE A 388 -9.34 -24.21 -0.56
C ILE A 388 -10.12 -22.96 -0.16
N ARG A 389 -11.29 -23.21 0.45
CA ARG A 389 -12.11 -22.13 1.00
C ARG A 389 -11.22 -21.28 1.91
N SER A 390 -11.42 -19.98 1.90
CA SER A 390 -10.66 -18.96 2.67
C SER A 390 -10.35 -19.32 4.14
N LYS A 391 -11.01 -20.34 4.68
CA LYS A 391 -10.72 -20.92 5.99
C LYS A 391 -9.35 -21.58 6.14
N SER A 392 -8.75 -22.10 5.06
CA SER A 392 -7.47 -22.85 5.15
C SER A 392 -6.24 -22.01 4.81
N LEU A 393 -6.39 -20.89 4.13
CA LEU A 393 -5.28 -19.94 3.93
C LEU A 393 -5.04 -19.07 5.16
N LEU A 394 -6.04 -18.99 6.05
CA LEU A 394 -6.03 -18.16 7.26
C LEU A 394 -6.00 -19.00 8.55
N LEU A 395 -5.90 -20.32 8.45
CA LEU A 395 -5.62 -21.25 9.56
C LEU A 395 -4.12 -21.51 9.65
#